data_32d7157b3f7788f59e54636aebba10cf
#
_entry.id   32d7157b3f7788f59e54636aebba10cf
#
_cell.length_a   1.000
_cell.length_b   1.000
_cell.length_c   1.000
_cell.angle_alpha   90.00
_cell.angle_beta   90.00
_cell.angle_gamma   90.00
#
_symmetry.space_group_name_H-M   'P 1'
#
loop_
_entity.id
_entity.type
_entity.pdbx_description
1 polymer ?
#
loop_
_entity_poly.entity_id
_entity_poly.type
_entity_poly.pdbx_seq_one_letter_code
_entity_poly.pdbx_strand_id
1 'polypeptide(L)'
;MLQSQHCTYNVATFFLTSLGRKLLCFLIASCATFSVFGQSAYHNYINTYAPLAVEQMRRYKIPASITLAQGLLESAAGQSRLAKKANNHFGIKKGTGWDGPTIRHNDDLRGERFRKYNSPLESYEDHSKFLVNGKRYASLFCLKMDDYKGWAKGLKKAGYATNPRYATELINIIERYKLYEYDKMVKATNNSVPTMTTVIQPTITPVTTPQNALPARSGDELNLRSCNNNYYIIARQGDTYRSLGRIFGISARKLRKYNEAPKKYELRAGDIVYIKKKEKKAHKSLKGKRHVIQPGESLYDIAQKYAMRVETLYKINKLSEDYAPQVGHELLIRK
;
A
#
# COMPACT_ATOMS: atom_id res chain seq x y z
N MET A 1 4.86 -48.51 -72.36
CA MET A 1 3.48 -48.06 -72.21
C MET A 1 3.25 -47.82 -70.72
N LEU A 2 3.40 -46.62 -70.25
CA LEU A 2 3.04 -46.19 -68.89
C LEU A 2 2.82 -44.70 -68.97
N GLN A 3 1.53 -44.29 -68.89
CA GLN A 3 1.11 -42.90 -68.84
C GLN A 3 1.39 -42.33 -67.44
N SER A 4 2.13 -41.24 -67.38
CA SER A 4 2.27 -40.42 -66.24
C SER A 4 1.13 -39.40 -66.12
N GLN A 5 0.30 -39.50 -65.11
CA GLN A 5 -0.68 -38.45 -64.77
C GLN A 5 -0.01 -37.37 -63.90
N HIS A 6 0.10 -36.19 -64.48
CA HIS A 6 0.46 -35.01 -63.78
C HIS A 6 -0.75 -34.49 -62.96
N CYS A 7 -0.59 -34.44 -61.60
CA CYS A 7 -1.54 -33.82 -60.72
C CYS A 7 -1.15 -32.35 -60.57
N THR A 8 -1.86 -31.43 -61.20
CA THR A 8 -1.69 -30.01 -61.09
C THR A 8 -2.44 -29.51 -59.84
N TYR A 9 -1.70 -29.06 -58.80
CA TYR A 9 -2.27 -28.33 -57.68
C TYR A 9 -2.62 -26.89 -58.10
N ASN A 10 -3.93 -26.58 -58.17
CA ASN A 10 -4.44 -25.23 -58.30
C ASN A 10 -4.24 -24.47 -56.99
N VAL A 11 -3.31 -23.54 -56.95
CA VAL A 11 -3.16 -22.57 -55.85
C VAL A 11 -4.23 -21.51 -56.07
N ALA A 12 -5.32 -21.60 -55.33
CA ALA A 12 -6.33 -20.56 -55.24
C ALA A 12 -5.74 -19.35 -54.53
N THR A 13 -5.36 -18.32 -55.28
CA THR A 13 -5.01 -17.01 -54.77
C THR A 13 -6.26 -16.35 -54.17
N PHE A 14 -6.34 -16.37 -52.86
CA PHE A 14 -7.37 -15.63 -52.13
C PHE A 14 -7.07 -14.12 -52.21
N PHE A 15 -7.79 -13.42 -53.08
CA PHE A 15 -7.82 -11.95 -53.08
C PHE A 15 -8.50 -11.47 -51.80
N LEU A 16 -7.70 -11.09 -50.78
CA LEU A 16 -8.20 -10.36 -49.62
C LEU A 16 -8.73 -9.00 -50.11
N THR A 17 -10.03 -8.85 -50.15
CA THR A 17 -10.72 -7.60 -50.44
C THR A 17 -10.29 -6.53 -49.40
N SER A 18 -10.34 -5.27 -49.80
CA SER A 18 -9.95 -4.12 -48.93
C SER A 18 -10.69 -4.13 -47.59
N LEU A 19 -11.86 -4.74 -47.51
CA LEU A 19 -12.68 -4.94 -46.30
C LEU A 19 -12.07 -5.96 -45.35
N GLY A 20 -11.49 -7.06 -45.84
CA GLY A 20 -10.83 -8.07 -44.99
C GLY A 20 -9.54 -7.53 -44.33
N ARG A 21 -8.78 -6.69 -45.06
CA ARG A 21 -7.60 -6.01 -44.52
C ARG A 21 -7.96 -5.02 -43.41
N LYS A 22 -9.04 -4.25 -43.57
CA LYS A 22 -9.53 -3.33 -42.51
C LYS A 22 -10.03 -4.07 -41.26
N LEU A 23 -10.73 -5.20 -41.44
CA LEU A 23 -11.20 -6.02 -40.30
C LEU A 23 -10.05 -6.68 -39.56
N LEU A 24 -9.00 -7.14 -40.26
CA LEU A 24 -7.81 -7.72 -39.62
C LEU A 24 -7.00 -6.65 -38.84
N CYS A 25 -6.88 -5.44 -39.39
CA CYS A 25 -6.23 -4.31 -38.68
C CYS A 25 -7.03 -3.88 -37.44
N PHE A 26 -8.37 -3.90 -37.48
CA PHE A 26 -9.21 -3.60 -36.31
C PHE A 26 -9.09 -4.66 -35.21
N LEU A 27 -9.00 -5.94 -35.55
CA LEU A 27 -8.79 -7.03 -34.58
C LEU A 27 -7.42 -6.98 -33.95
N ILE A 28 -6.37 -6.68 -34.72
CA ILE A 28 -5.01 -6.52 -34.18
C ILE A 28 -4.91 -5.26 -33.31
N ALA A 29 -5.52 -4.15 -33.70
CA ALA A 29 -5.57 -2.93 -32.89
C ALA A 29 -6.35 -3.11 -31.58
N SER A 30 -7.46 -3.86 -31.60
CA SER A 30 -8.25 -4.17 -30.41
C SER A 30 -7.48 -5.07 -29.43
N CYS A 31 -6.72 -6.07 -29.90
CA CYS A 31 -5.87 -6.90 -29.04
C CYS A 31 -4.72 -6.11 -28.41
N ALA A 32 -4.10 -5.19 -29.16
CA ALA A 32 -2.99 -4.37 -28.67
C ALA A 32 -3.45 -3.38 -27.58
N THR A 33 -4.61 -2.78 -27.73
CA THR A 33 -5.17 -1.84 -26.73
C THR A 33 -5.52 -2.54 -25.41
N PHE A 34 -6.06 -3.76 -25.46
CA PHE A 34 -6.35 -4.53 -24.22
C PHE A 34 -5.07 -4.87 -23.43
N SER A 35 -3.97 -5.19 -24.11
CA SER A 35 -2.68 -5.47 -23.46
C SER A 35 -2.07 -4.25 -22.80
N VAL A 36 -2.17 -3.07 -23.40
CA VAL A 36 -1.62 -1.81 -22.84
C VAL A 36 -2.40 -1.35 -21.61
N PHE A 37 -3.73 -1.46 -21.61
CA PHE A 37 -4.55 -1.10 -20.44
C PHE A 37 -4.31 -2.03 -19.24
N GLY A 38 -4.17 -3.33 -19.47
CA GLY A 38 -3.85 -4.28 -18.40
C GLY A 38 -2.49 -4.03 -17.75
N GLN A 39 -1.49 -3.73 -18.55
CA GLN A 39 -0.13 -3.43 -18.05
C GLN A 39 -0.08 -2.13 -17.25
N SER A 40 -0.81 -1.11 -17.65
CA SER A 40 -0.95 0.14 -16.88
C SER A 40 -1.62 -0.08 -15.51
N ALA A 41 -2.67 -0.91 -15.43
CA ALA A 41 -3.36 -1.20 -14.17
C ALA A 41 -2.45 -1.91 -13.15
N TYR A 42 -1.62 -2.86 -13.62
CA TYR A 42 -0.66 -3.57 -12.76
C TYR A 42 0.43 -2.63 -12.23
N HIS A 43 1.02 -1.80 -13.07
CA HIS A 43 2.02 -0.81 -12.63
C HIS A 43 1.43 0.19 -11.64
N ASN A 44 0.21 0.68 -11.89
CA ASN A 44 -0.48 1.59 -10.97
C ASN A 44 -0.75 0.93 -9.61
N TYR A 45 -1.12 -0.35 -9.61
CA TYR A 45 -1.32 -1.11 -8.38
C TYR A 45 0.00 -1.26 -7.60
N ILE A 46 1.06 -1.68 -8.28
CA ILE A 46 2.39 -1.84 -7.67
C ILE A 46 2.85 -0.52 -7.06
N ASN A 47 2.86 0.57 -7.82
CA ASN A 47 3.29 1.88 -7.36
C ASN A 47 2.48 2.37 -6.16
N THR A 48 1.18 2.06 -6.12
CA THR A 48 0.29 2.46 -5.02
C THR A 48 0.55 1.65 -3.75
N TYR A 49 0.76 0.34 -3.88
CA TYR A 49 0.72 -0.58 -2.74
C TYR A 49 2.06 -1.19 -2.35
N ALA A 50 3.14 -0.99 -3.13
CA ALA A 50 4.47 -1.47 -2.77
C ALA A 50 4.93 -0.96 -1.39
N PRO A 51 4.72 0.32 -1.01
CA PRO A 51 5.10 0.79 0.33
C PRO A 51 4.37 0.04 1.46
N LEU A 52 3.10 -0.34 1.25
CA LEU A 52 2.35 -1.14 2.22
C LEU A 52 2.95 -2.55 2.33
N ALA A 53 3.26 -3.18 1.19
CA ALA A 53 3.83 -4.53 1.17
C ALA A 53 5.20 -4.58 1.85
N VAL A 54 6.08 -3.60 1.58
CA VAL A 54 7.39 -3.49 2.23
C VAL A 54 7.25 -3.30 3.74
N GLU A 55 6.29 -2.50 4.21
CA GLU A 55 6.04 -2.34 5.65
C GLU A 55 5.48 -3.62 6.27
N GLN A 56 4.60 -4.35 5.57
CA GLN A 56 4.14 -5.67 6.04
C GLN A 56 5.32 -6.66 6.15
N MET A 57 6.24 -6.68 5.17
CA MET A 57 7.45 -7.50 5.24
C MET A 57 8.31 -7.18 6.46
N ARG A 58 8.51 -5.90 6.77
CA ARG A 58 9.27 -5.47 7.96
C ARG A 58 8.64 -5.99 9.26
N ARG A 59 7.30 -5.89 9.37
CA ARG A 59 6.55 -6.22 10.59
C ARG A 59 6.28 -7.70 10.76
N TYR A 60 5.90 -8.36 9.68
CA TYR A 60 5.35 -9.71 9.71
C TYR A 60 6.25 -10.75 9.05
N LYS A 61 7.39 -10.35 8.48
CA LYS A 61 8.35 -11.26 7.84
C LYS A 61 7.77 -12.07 6.67
N ILE A 62 6.87 -11.46 5.93
CA ILE A 62 6.31 -11.99 4.67
C ILE A 62 6.96 -11.22 3.53
N PRO A 63 7.55 -11.85 2.49
CA PRO A 63 8.15 -11.13 1.37
C PRO A 63 7.19 -10.10 0.76
N ALA A 64 7.69 -8.89 0.51
CA ALA A 64 6.89 -7.84 -0.13
C ALA A 64 6.42 -8.26 -1.52
N SER A 65 7.29 -8.97 -2.25
CA SER A 65 6.99 -9.56 -3.56
C SER A 65 5.78 -10.49 -3.52
N ILE A 66 5.70 -11.35 -2.51
CA ILE A 66 4.58 -12.28 -2.30
C ILE A 66 3.29 -11.50 -1.99
N THR A 67 3.35 -10.56 -1.05
CA THR A 67 2.19 -9.73 -0.68
C THR A 67 1.65 -8.94 -1.88
N LEU A 68 2.55 -8.35 -2.69
CA LEU A 68 2.16 -7.61 -3.90
C LEU A 68 1.57 -8.53 -4.97
N ALA A 69 2.19 -9.68 -5.24
CA ALA A 69 1.70 -10.62 -6.25
C ALA A 69 0.34 -11.19 -5.88
N GLN A 70 0.11 -11.53 -4.61
CA GLN A 70 -1.21 -11.94 -4.12
C GLN A 70 -2.22 -10.81 -4.28
N GLY A 71 -1.90 -9.60 -3.84
CA GLY A 71 -2.78 -8.44 -3.99
C GLY A 71 -3.15 -8.16 -5.45
N LEU A 72 -2.20 -8.26 -6.39
CA LEU A 72 -2.44 -8.14 -7.83
C LEU A 72 -3.40 -9.21 -8.34
N LEU A 73 -3.14 -10.46 -7.99
CA LEU A 73 -3.90 -11.63 -8.47
C LEU A 73 -5.33 -11.63 -7.91
N GLU A 74 -5.47 -11.55 -6.58
CA GLU A 74 -6.74 -11.67 -5.86
C GLU A 74 -7.68 -10.46 -6.09
N SER A 75 -7.11 -9.29 -6.35
CA SER A 75 -7.90 -8.08 -6.54
C SER A 75 -8.11 -7.67 -8.00
N ALA A 76 -7.60 -8.46 -8.97
CA ALA A 76 -7.52 -8.05 -10.38
C ALA A 76 -6.84 -6.66 -10.49
N ALA A 77 -5.66 -6.50 -9.92
CA ALA A 77 -4.93 -5.23 -9.83
C ALA A 77 -5.79 -4.09 -9.21
N GLY A 78 -6.54 -4.39 -8.16
CA GLY A 78 -7.42 -3.44 -7.48
C GLY A 78 -8.74 -3.16 -8.18
N GLN A 79 -9.01 -3.82 -9.31
CA GLN A 79 -10.22 -3.56 -10.10
C GLN A 79 -11.43 -4.41 -9.67
N SER A 80 -11.22 -5.45 -8.86
CA SER A 80 -12.31 -6.33 -8.41
C SER A 80 -13.35 -5.56 -7.57
N ARG A 81 -14.58 -6.09 -7.54
CA ARG A 81 -15.65 -5.53 -6.72
C ARG A 81 -15.29 -5.52 -5.23
N LEU A 82 -14.61 -6.56 -4.75
CA LEU A 82 -14.17 -6.65 -3.35
C LEU A 82 -13.12 -5.57 -3.03
N ALA A 83 -12.15 -5.35 -3.90
CA ALA A 83 -11.17 -4.28 -3.72
C ALA A 83 -11.82 -2.89 -3.74
N LYS A 84 -12.68 -2.59 -4.73
CA LYS A 84 -13.31 -1.27 -4.90
C LYS A 84 -14.35 -0.92 -3.83
N LYS A 85 -15.18 -1.89 -3.41
CA LYS A 85 -16.33 -1.64 -2.51
C LYS A 85 -16.04 -1.99 -1.05
N ALA A 86 -15.06 -2.85 -0.80
CA ALA A 86 -14.75 -3.36 0.53
C ALA A 86 -13.29 -3.14 0.95
N ASN A 87 -12.43 -2.55 0.11
CA ASN A 87 -10.99 -2.49 0.30
C ASN A 87 -10.36 -3.86 0.60
N ASN A 88 -11.00 -4.95 0.14
CA ASN A 88 -10.54 -6.31 0.38
C ASN A 88 -9.71 -6.76 -0.83
N HIS A 89 -8.40 -6.61 -0.71
CA HIS A 89 -7.44 -6.87 -1.79
C HIS A 89 -6.98 -8.32 -1.86
N PHE A 90 -7.33 -9.15 -0.89
CA PHE A 90 -6.87 -10.54 -0.80
C PHE A 90 -8.01 -11.55 -0.76
N GLY A 91 -9.25 -11.12 -1.01
CA GLY A 91 -10.40 -12.01 -1.01
C GLY A 91 -10.64 -12.72 0.33
N ILE A 92 -10.31 -12.07 1.47
CA ILE A 92 -10.46 -12.73 2.78
C ILE A 92 -11.94 -12.83 3.13
N LYS A 93 -12.41 -14.09 3.25
CA LYS A 93 -13.79 -14.42 3.70
C LYS A 93 -13.96 -14.06 5.16
N LYS A 94 -15.20 -13.86 5.61
CA LYS A 94 -15.52 -13.46 6.98
C LYS A 94 -14.81 -14.35 8.01
N GLY A 95 -14.92 -15.67 7.87
CA GLY A 95 -14.38 -16.64 8.83
C GLY A 95 -14.96 -16.49 10.23
N THR A 96 -14.53 -17.35 11.15
CA THR A 96 -14.81 -17.23 12.58
C THR A 96 -13.94 -16.15 13.22
N GLY A 97 -14.46 -15.41 14.20
CA GLY A 97 -13.70 -14.37 14.92
C GLY A 97 -13.55 -13.03 14.20
N TRP A 98 -14.33 -12.80 13.14
CA TRP A 98 -14.42 -11.48 12.51
C TRP A 98 -15.69 -10.74 12.96
N ASP A 99 -15.52 -9.67 13.73
CA ASP A 99 -16.62 -8.83 14.24
C ASP A 99 -16.80 -7.54 13.43
N GLY A 100 -15.95 -7.33 12.44
CA GLY A 100 -16.00 -6.15 11.57
C GLY A 100 -17.08 -6.23 10.49
N PRO A 101 -17.28 -5.15 9.72
CA PRO A 101 -18.24 -5.10 8.63
C PRO A 101 -17.93 -6.13 7.54
N THR A 102 -18.98 -6.56 6.83
CA THR A 102 -18.87 -7.54 5.74
C THR A 102 -19.57 -7.06 4.47
N ILE A 103 -19.21 -7.66 3.35
CA ILE A 103 -19.89 -7.52 2.05
C ILE A 103 -20.24 -8.92 1.52
N ARG A 104 -21.38 -9.04 0.85
CA ARG A 104 -21.73 -10.28 0.14
C ARG A 104 -21.12 -10.27 -1.26
N HIS A 105 -20.53 -11.36 -1.66
CA HIS A 105 -19.98 -11.58 -3.01
C HIS A 105 -20.18 -13.02 -3.41
N ASN A 106 -20.36 -13.27 -4.71
CA ASN A 106 -20.40 -14.63 -5.25
C ASN A 106 -18.95 -15.01 -5.61
N ASP A 107 -18.49 -16.08 -5.01
CA ASP A 107 -17.20 -16.69 -5.25
C ASP A 107 -17.42 -18.20 -5.46
N ASP A 108 -16.85 -19.09 -4.65
CA ASP A 108 -17.11 -20.53 -4.72
C ASP A 108 -18.59 -20.85 -4.48
N LEU A 109 -19.23 -20.11 -3.59
CA LEU A 109 -20.65 -20.20 -3.28
C LEU A 109 -21.35 -18.86 -3.50
N ARG A 110 -22.67 -18.94 -3.76
CA ARG A 110 -23.50 -17.74 -3.94
C ARG A 110 -23.70 -17.00 -2.61
N GLY A 111 -23.40 -15.68 -2.60
CA GLY A 111 -23.69 -14.81 -1.46
C GLY A 111 -22.76 -14.96 -0.27
N GLU A 112 -21.57 -15.49 -0.44
CA GLU A 112 -20.57 -15.60 0.62
C GLU A 112 -20.23 -14.25 1.24
N ARG A 113 -19.85 -14.26 2.52
CA ARG A 113 -19.48 -13.05 3.26
C ARG A 113 -17.98 -12.87 3.27
N PHE A 114 -17.53 -11.69 2.80
CA PHE A 114 -16.15 -11.26 2.80
C PHE A 114 -15.95 -10.11 3.80
N ARG A 115 -14.76 -10.01 4.35
CA ARG A 115 -14.37 -8.90 5.24
C ARG A 115 -14.41 -7.59 4.46
N LYS A 116 -14.87 -6.52 5.11
CA LYS A 116 -14.86 -5.17 4.56
C LYS A 116 -14.02 -4.27 5.45
N TYR A 117 -13.06 -3.60 4.85
CA TYR A 117 -12.11 -2.74 5.55
C TYR A 117 -12.38 -1.27 5.27
N ASN A 118 -11.91 -0.41 6.18
CA ASN A 118 -12.03 1.04 6.00
C ASN A 118 -10.97 1.59 5.04
N SER A 119 -9.89 0.83 4.79
CA SER A 119 -8.81 1.21 3.89
C SER A 119 -8.08 -0.02 3.35
N PRO A 120 -7.37 0.10 2.22
CA PRO A 120 -6.47 -0.95 1.73
C PRO A 120 -5.41 -1.37 2.77
N LEU A 121 -4.91 -0.43 3.56
CA LEU A 121 -3.95 -0.73 4.62
C LEU A 121 -4.48 -1.76 5.62
N GLU A 122 -5.75 -1.62 6.06
CA GLU A 122 -6.36 -2.60 6.97
C GLU A 122 -6.43 -3.99 6.33
N SER A 123 -6.69 -4.06 5.02
CA SER A 123 -6.68 -5.32 4.27
C SER A 123 -5.29 -5.95 4.22
N TYR A 124 -4.24 -5.17 3.95
CA TYR A 124 -2.86 -5.64 3.93
C TYR A 124 -2.40 -6.14 5.30
N GLU A 125 -2.77 -5.41 6.36
CA GLU A 125 -2.44 -5.78 7.73
C GLU A 125 -3.18 -7.06 8.16
N ASP A 126 -4.47 -7.17 7.82
CA ASP A 126 -5.27 -8.35 8.16
C ASP A 126 -4.80 -9.59 7.38
N HIS A 127 -4.43 -9.44 6.10
CA HIS A 127 -3.80 -10.50 5.31
C HIS A 127 -2.51 -11.00 5.96
N SER A 128 -1.65 -10.10 6.40
CA SER A 128 -0.40 -10.49 7.08
C SER A 128 -0.68 -11.24 8.38
N LYS A 129 -1.64 -10.77 9.18
CA LYS A 129 -2.09 -11.46 10.40
C LYS A 129 -2.73 -12.82 10.11
N PHE A 130 -3.49 -12.92 9.03
CA PHE A 130 -4.08 -14.17 8.57
C PHE A 130 -3.01 -15.24 8.27
N LEU A 131 -1.92 -14.87 7.63
CA LEU A 131 -0.81 -15.78 7.36
C LEU A 131 -0.02 -16.11 8.63
N VAL A 132 0.32 -15.14 9.47
CA VAL A 132 1.08 -15.35 10.71
C VAL A 132 0.33 -16.24 11.69
N ASN A 133 -0.97 -16.01 11.86
CA ASN A 133 -1.79 -16.73 12.83
C ASN A 133 -2.29 -18.10 12.32
N GLY A 134 -2.20 -18.33 11.02
CA GLY A 134 -2.67 -19.56 10.40
C GLY A 134 -1.67 -20.70 10.56
N LYS A 135 -1.91 -21.67 11.45
CA LYS A 135 -1.03 -22.81 11.74
C LYS A 135 -0.52 -23.52 10.46
N ARG A 136 -1.36 -23.62 9.42
CA ARG A 136 -1.02 -24.24 8.14
C ARG A 136 0.07 -23.49 7.35
N TYR A 137 0.30 -22.22 7.68
CA TYR A 137 1.33 -21.38 7.04
C TYR A 137 2.62 -21.28 7.84
N ALA A 138 2.69 -21.86 9.06
CA ALA A 138 3.83 -21.70 9.96
C ALA A 138 5.18 -22.10 9.32
N SER A 139 5.19 -23.14 8.47
CA SER A 139 6.40 -23.58 7.77
C SER A 139 6.96 -22.56 6.77
N LEU A 140 6.14 -21.62 6.30
CA LEU A 140 6.59 -20.57 5.38
C LEU A 140 7.58 -19.61 6.05
N PHE A 141 7.42 -19.38 7.34
CA PHE A 141 8.24 -18.45 8.12
C PHE A 141 9.65 -19.02 8.44
N CYS A 142 9.91 -20.29 8.08
CA CYS A 142 11.26 -20.88 8.08
C CYS A 142 12.02 -20.60 6.78
N LEU A 143 11.36 -20.11 5.72
CA LEU A 143 11.98 -19.76 4.45
C LEU A 143 12.70 -18.41 4.56
N LYS A 144 13.72 -18.22 3.72
CA LYS A 144 14.35 -16.90 3.57
C LYS A 144 13.34 -15.89 2.99
N MET A 145 13.45 -14.62 3.39
CA MET A 145 12.56 -13.56 2.91
C MET A 145 12.72 -13.24 1.42
N ASP A 146 13.83 -13.60 0.82
CA ASP A 146 14.10 -13.48 -0.61
C ASP A 146 13.77 -14.76 -1.40
N ASP A 147 13.32 -15.84 -0.74
CA ASP A 147 12.85 -17.07 -1.39
C ASP A 147 11.37 -17.01 -1.75
N TYR A 148 11.01 -16.05 -2.62
CA TYR A 148 9.63 -15.93 -3.09
C TYR A 148 9.11 -17.18 -3.82
N LYS A 149 10.00 -17.99 -4.44
CA LYS A 149 9.61 -19.25 -5.10
C LYS A 149 9.18 -20.30 -4.09
N GLY A 150 9.92 -20.44 -3.01
CA GLY A 150 9.56 -21.31 -1.88
C GLY A 150 8.25 -20.86 -1.23
N TRP A 151 8.10 -19.56 -1.01
CA TRP A 151 6.88 -18.96 -0.47
C TRP A 151 5.65 -19.24 -1.36
N ALA A 152 5.72 -19.01 -2.66
CA ALA A 152 4.63 -19.25 -3.59
C ALA A 152 4.18 -20.72 -3.61
N LYS A 153 5.16 -21.65 -3.69
CA LYS A 153 4.90 -23.11 -3.62
C LYS A 153 4.32 -23.51 -2.28
N GLY A 154 4.85 -22.98 -1.19
CA GLY A 154 4.39 -23.24 0.16
C GLY A 154 2.97 -22.73 0.42
N LEU A 155 2.60 -21.54 -0.05
CA LEU A 155 1.22 -21.03 0.00
C LEU A 155 0.25 -21.98 -0.72
N LYS A 156 0.60 -22.45 -1.91
CA LYS A 156 -0.22 -23.43 -2.64
C LYS A 156 -0.34 -24.75 -1.87
N LYS A 157 0.77 -25.29 -1.33
CA LYS A 157 0.78 -26.50 -0.53
C LYS A 157 -0.06 -26.37 0.75
N ALA A 158 -0.03 -25.21 1.38
CA ALA A 158 -0.83 -24.88 2.57
C ALA A 158 -2.32 -24.63 2.26
N GLY A 159 -2.74 -24.71 0.98
CA GLY A 159 -4.13 -24.54 0.59
C GLY A 159 -4.64 -23.10 0.67
N TYR A 160 -3.78 -22.11 0.35
CA TYR A 160 -4.22 -20.71 0.25
C TYR A 160 -5.25 -20.53 -0.86
N ALA A 161 -5.03 -21.18 -2.00
CA ALA A 161 -5.95 -21.17 -3.15
C ALA A 161 -6.15 -22.59 -3.72
N THR A 162 -7.31 -22.85 -4.28
CA THR A 162 -7.67 -24.13 -4.92
C THR A 162 -7.00 -24.29 -6.30
N ASN A 163 -6.78 -23.19 -7.02
CA ASN A 163 -6.17 -23.18 -8.35
C ASN A 163 -4.82 -23.93 -8.38
N PRO A 164 -4.66 -25.02 -9.20
CA PRO A 164 -3.41 -25.79 -9.27
C PRO A 164 -2.22 -24.95 -9.74
N ARG A 165 -2.45 -23.92 -10.55
CA ARG A 165 -1.41 -23.04 -11.09
C ARG A 165 -1.06 -21.85 -10.20
N TYR A 166 -1.66 -21.74 -9.02
CA TYR A 166 -1.50 -20.57 -8.13
C TYR A 166 -0.05 -20.18 -7.90
N ALA A 167 0.81 -21.14 -7.54
CA ALA A 167 2.23 -20.87 -7.30
C ALA A 167 2.94 -20.32 -8.56
N THR A 168 2.65 -20.91 -9.73
CA THR A 168 3.23 -20.47 -11.00
C THR A 168 2.75 -19.07 -11.38
N GLU A 169 1.48 -18.76 -11.15
CA GLU A 169 0.90 -17.43 -11.42
C GLU A 169 1.56 -16.37 -10.54
N LEU A 170 1.76 -16.63 -9.24
CA LEU A 170 2.49 -15.72 -8.35
C LEU A 170 3.95 -15.51 -8.82
N ILE A 171 4.67 -16.59 -9.13
CA ILE A 171 6.06 -16.51 -9.59
C ILE A 171 6.15 -15.69 -10.89
N ASN A 172 5.26 -15.95 -11.86
CA ASN A 172 5.24 -15.21 -13.13
C ASN A 172 4.98 -13.72 -12.93
N ILE A 173 4.06 -13.35 -12.02
CA ILE A 173 3.80 -11.94 -11.66
C ILE A 173 5.04 -11.32 -11.03
N ILE A 174 5.66 -12.00 -10.06
CA ILE A 174 6.85 -11.51 -9.36
C ILE A 174 8.01 -11.28 -10.34
N GLU A 175 8.27 -12.22 -11.23
CA GLU A 175 9.36 -12.14 -12.20
C GLU A 175 9.08 -11.10 -13.29
N ARG A 176 7.86 -11.08 -13.83
CA ARG A 176 7.43 -10.15 -14.88
C ARG A 176 7.57 -8.69 -14.46
N TYR A 177 7.18 -8.37 -13.23
CA TYR A 177 7.18 -7.01 -12.68
C TYR A 177 8.37 -6.75 -11.74
N LYS A 178 9.34 -7.68 -11.66
CA LYS A 178 10.54 -7.61 -10.81
C LYS A 178 10.21 -7.29 -9.35
N LEU A 179 9.11 -7.82 -8.81
CA LEU A 179 8.65 -7.49 -7.46
C LEU A 179 9.65 -7.93 -6.38
N TYR A 180 10.54 -8.88 -6.66
CA TYR A 180 11.62 -9.32 -5.77
C TYR A 180 12.61 -8.19 -5.42
N GLU A 181 12.63 -7.09 -6.16
CA GLU A 181 13.44 -5.93 -5.79
C GLU A 181 12.94 -5.26 -4.50
N TYR A 182 11.64 -5.31 -4.22
CA TYR A 182 11.08 -4.79 -2.98
C TYR A 182 11.50 -5.62 -1.76
N ASP A 183 11.85 -6.90 -1.91
CA ASP A 183 12.33 -7.75 -0.82
C ASP A 183 13.72 -7.33 -0.33
N LYS A 184 14.50 -6.63 -1.17
CA LYS A 184 15.84 -6.12 -0.82
C LYS A 184 15.77 -4.84 0.01
N MET A 185 14.67 -4.10 -0.01
CA MET A 185 14.56 -2.78 0.63
C MET A 185 14.65 -2.82 2.17
N VAL A 186 14.45 -3.97 2.81
CA VAL A 186 14.58 -4.13 4.26
C VAL A 186 16.04 -4.29 4.71
N LYS A 187 16.93 -4.76 3.84
CA LYS A 187 18.35 -4.93 4.18
C LYS A 187 19.10 -3.59 4.31
N ALA A 188 18.60 -2.53 3.66
CA ALA A 188 19.27 -1.22 3.61
C ALA A 188 19.06 -0.36 4.89
N THR A 189 18.10 -0.68 5.76
CA THR A 189 17.76 0.17 6.92
C THR A 189 18.38 -0.27 8.25
N ASN A 190 19.13 -1.35 8.28
CA ASN A 190 19.77 -1.80 9.54
C ASN A 190 21.13 -1.15 9.83
N ASN A 191 21.67 -0.32 8.93
CA ASN A 191 23.02 0.27 9.07
C ASN A 191 23.07 1.78 9.21
N SER A 192 21.96 2.47 9.41
CA SER A 192 22.01 3.91 9.70
C SER A 192 20.89 4.34 10.63
N VAL A 193 21.24 4.46 11.90
CA VAL A 193 20.58 5.40 12.80
C VAL A 193 21.17 6.77 12.43
N PRO A 194 20.41 7.71 11.85
CA PRO A 194 20.92 9.04 11.66
C PRO A 194 20.89 9.75 13.01
N THR A 195 22.03 9.93 13.61
CA THR A 195 22.28 10.95 14.62
C THR A 195 21.99 12.30 13.98
N MET A 196 20.96 12.98 14.46
CA MET A 196 20.68 14.36 14.07
C MET A 196 21.73 15.29 14.69
N THR A 197 22.65 15.73 13.87
CA THR A 197 23.41 16.97 14.15
C THR A 197 23.81 17.57 12.80
N THR A 198 23.17 18.61 12.38
CA THR A 198 23.76 19.80 11.81
C THR A 198 22.68 20.81 11.43
N VAL A 199 22.76 21.96 12.05
CA VAL A 199 22.03 23.19 11.79
C VAL A 199 22.49 23.76 10.45
N ILE A 200 21.55 24.00 9.51
CA ILE A 200 21.77 24.94 8.40
C ILE A 200 20.59 25.91 8.37
N GLN A 201 20.91 27.18 8.61
CA GLN A 201 20.00 28.32 8.47
C GLN A 201 19.54 28.48 7.01
N PRO A 202 18.29 28.81 6.75
CA PRO A 202 17.87 29.21 5.40
C PRO A 202 17.97 30.72 5.24
N THR A 203 18.73 31.15 4.26
CA THR A 203 18.70 32.51 3.72
C THR A 203 17.41 32.70 2.92
N ILE A 204 16.63 33.71 3.28
CA ILE A 204 15.34 34.04 2.67
C ILE A 204 15.61 34.95 1.46
N THR A 205 15.26 34.50 0.26
CA THR A 205 14.98 35.36 -0.90
C THR A 205 13.56 35.08 -1.42
N PRO A 206 12.74 36.11 -1.67
CA PRO A 206 11.37 35.92 -2.16
C PRO A 206 11.41 35.74 -3.68
N VAL A 207 10.88 34.61 -4.16
CA VAL A 207 10.61 34.41 -5.59
C VAL A 207 9.13 34.16 -5.81
N THR A 208 8.60 35.01 -6.66
CA THR A 208 7.27 35.05 -7.26
C THR A 208 6.84 33.72 -7.88
N THR A 209 5.55 33.43 -7.72
CA THR A 209 4.83 32.24 -8.22
C THR A 209 4.88 32.12 -9.75
N PRO A 210 4.99 30.90 -10.26
CA PRO A 210 4.03 30.42 -11.24
C PRO A 210 3.37 29.10 -10.82
N GLN A 211 2.07 29.05 -11.02
CA GLN A 211 1.25 27.85 -10.93
C GLN A 211 1.71 26.80 -11.95
N ASN A 212 2.48 25.84 -11.49
CA ASN A 212 2.63 24.57 -12.18
C ASN A 212 2.26 23.48 -11.18
N ALA A 213 1.16 22.77 -11.44
CA ALA A 213 0.77 21.60 -10.69
C ALA A 213 1.94 20.59 -10.70
N LEU A 214 2.57 20.41 -9.54
CA LEU A 214 3.61 19.39 -9.36
C LEU A 214 3.04 18.02 -9.72
N PRO A 215 3.82 17.14 -10.40
CA PRO A 215 3.37 15.81 -10.76
C PRO A 215 2.93 15.03 -9.52
N ALA A 216 1.83 14.29 -9.67
CA ALA A 216 1.31 13.45 -8.60
C ALA A 216 2.41 12.49 -8.12
N ARG A 217 2.61 12.42 -6.80
CA ARG A 217 3.57 11.55 -6.14
C ARG A 217 3.40 10.10 -6.61
N SER A 218 4.44 9.46 -7.11
CA SER A 218 4.43 8.04 -7.44
C SER A 218 4.51 7.18 -6.18
N GLY A 219 4.02 5.94 -6.23
CA GLY A 219 4.05 5.02 -5.08
C GLY A 219 5.47 4.73 -4.57
N ASP A 220 6.46 4.75 -5.45
CA ASP A 220 7.88 4.49 -5.13
C ASP A 220 8.51 5.58 -4.24
N GLU A 221 7.89 6.75 -4.18
CA GLU A 221 8.35 7.88 -3.35
C GLU A 221 7.72 7.91 -1.95
N LEU A 222 6.79 6.98 -1.64
CA LEU A 222 6.13 6.93 -0.35
C LEU A 222 6.99 6.21 0.68
N ASN A 223 7.81 6.96 1.41
CA ASN A 223 8.53 6.42 2.57
C ASN A 223 7.56 6.24 3.75
N LEU A 224 6.83 5.10 3.75
CA LEU A 224 5.88 4.75 4.80
C LEU A 224 6.64 4.32 6.06
N ARG A 225 6.31 4.94 7.19
CA ARG A 225 6.91 4.67 8.49
C ARG A 225 5.84 4.22 9.49
N SER A 226 6.25 3.59 10.58
CA SER A 226 5.34 3.17 11.64
C SER A 226 5.67 3.82 12.98
N CYS A 227 4.64 4.18 13.74
CA CYS A 227 4.73 4.68 15.10
C CYS A 227 3.45 4.35 15.86
N ASN A 228 3.57 3.82 17.09
CA ASN A 228 2.45 3.55 18.00
C ASN A 228 1.29 2.78 17.33
N ASN A 229 1.59 1.65 16.68
CA ASN A 229 0.64 0.82 15.94
C ASN A 229 -0.10 1.56 14.79
N ASN A 230 0.47 2.66 14.33
CA ASN A 230 -0.05 3.44 13.22
C ASN A 230 1.02 3.59 12.14
N TYR A 231 0.58 3.98 10.95
CA TYR A 231 1.46 4.27 9.81
C TYR A 231 1.39 5.75 9.50
N TYR A 232 2.52 6.32 9.09
CA TYR A 232 2.60 7.70 8.69
C TYR A 232 3.59 7.90 7.54
N ILE A 233 3.41 8.98 6.83
CA ILE A 233 4.37 9.51 5.88
C ILE A 233 4.80 10.89 6.34
N ILE A 234 5.95 11.33 5.84
CA ILE A 234 6.35 12.73 5.90
C ILE A 234 5.84 13.42 4.63
N ALA A 235 5.04 14.46 4.80
CA ALA A 235 4.54 15.25 3.70
C ALA A 235 5.68 15.94 2.96
N ARG A 236 5.57 16.05 1.63
CA ARG A 236 6.50 16.78 0.76
C ARG A 236 5.84 18.08 0.29
N GLN A 237 6.63 18.93 -0.31
CA GLN A 237 6.11 20.13 -0.97
C GLN A 237 5.04 19.74 -2.01
N GLY A 238 3.86 20.37 -1.95
CA GLY A 238 2.73 20.10 -2.83
C GLY A 238 1.81 18.94 -2.42
N ASP A 239 2.15 18.17 -1.38
CA ASP A 239 1.23 17.17 -0.83
C ASP A 239 -0.01 17.86 -0.21
N THR A 240 -1.17 17.24 -0.43
CA THR A 240 -2.44 17.66 0.17
C THR A 240 -3.15 16.47 0.79
N TYR A 241 -4.05 16.70 1.75
CA TYR A 241 -4.91 15.63 2.26
C TYR A 241 -5.76 14.95 1.17
N ARG A 242 -6.00 15.65 0.04
CA ARG A 242 -6.71 15.08 -1.12
C ARG A 242 -5.81 14.18 -1.94
N SER A 243 -4.58 14.61 -2.27
CA SER A 243 -3.61 13.81 -3.04
C SER A 243 -3.23 12.55 -2.27
N LEU A 244 -2.84 12.70 -0.99
CA LEU A 244 -2.50 11.58 -0.12
C LEU A 244 -3.69 10.65 0.13
N GLY A 245 -4.88 11.22 0.29
CA GLY A 245 -6.10 10.43 0.45
C GLY A 245 -6.39 9.53 -0.76
N ARG A 246 -6.13 10.01 -1.99
CA ARG A 246 -6.25 9.18 -3.21
C ARG A 246 -5.26 8.01 -3.19
N ILE A 247 -4.01 8.26 -2.82
CA ILE A 247 -2.97 7.23 -2.76
C ILE A 247 -3.35 6.11 -1.79
N PHE A 248 -3.86 6.47 -0.60
CA PHE A 248 -4.19 5.49 0.44
C PHE A 248 -5.66 5.01 0.40
N GLY A 249 -6.45 5.39 -0.60
CA GLY A 249 -7.88 5.03 -0.66
C GLY A 249 -8.71 5.60 0.51
N ILE A 250 -8.31 6.74 1.07
CA ILE A 250 -8.93 7.38 2.23
C ILE A 250 -9.45 8.76 1.83
N SER A 251 -10.71 9.10 2.15
CA SER A 251 -11.19 10.45 1.85
C SER A 251 -10.38 11.52 2.59
N ALA A 252 -10.14 12.68 1.96
CA ALA A 252 -9.41 13.79 2.55
C ALA A 252 -9.98 14.21 3.92
N ARG A 253 -11.33 14.21 4.07
CA ARG A 253 -12.01 14.49 5.34
C ARG A 253 -11.63 13.47 6.43
N LYS A 254 -11.59 12.18 6.09
CA LYS A 254 -11.25 11.09 7.01
C LYS A 254 -9.77 11.17 7.39
N LEU A 255 -8.89 11.44 6.41
CA LEU A 255 -7.46 11.59 6.64
C LEU A 255 -7.16 12.78 7.56
N ARG A 256 -7.82 13.94 7.36
CA ARG A 256 -7.75 15.08 8.29
C ARG A 256 -8.18 14.69 9.71
N LYS A 257 -9.30 13.98 9.84
CA LYS A 257 -9.80 13.52 11.15
C LYS A 257 -8.82 12.58 11.86
N TYR A 258 -8.12 11.72 11.12
CA TYR A 258 -7.09 10.85 11.69
C TYR A 258 -5.93 11.64 12.27
N ASN A 259 -5.61 12.78 11.68
CA ASN A 259 -4.52 13.67 12.07
C ASN A 259 -4.96 14.81 13.00
N GLU A 260 -6.24 14.89 13.37
CA GLU A 260 -6.79 15.99 14.18
C GLU A 260 -6.51 17.38 13.56
N ALA A 261 -6.33 17.43 12.22
CA ALA A 261 -5.97 18.64 11.51
C ALA A 261 -7.21 19.53 11.26
N PRO A 262 -7.12 20.86 11.51
CA PRO A 262 -8.18 21.82 11.22
C PRO A 262 -8.61 21.80 9.75
N LYS A 263 -9.86 22.21 9.45
CA LYS A 263 -10.37 22.22 8.07
C LYS A 263 -9.51 23.00 7.08
N LYS A 264 -8.98 24.13 7.53
CA LYS A 264 -8.16 25.04 6.71
C LYS A 264 -6.66 24.74 6.75
N TYR A 265 -6.24 23.72 7.52
CA TYR A 265 -4.84 23.37 7.61
C TYR A 265 -4.33 22.81 6.28
N GLU A 266 -3.29 23.39 5.73
CA GLU A 266 -2.57 22.93 4.56
C GLU A 266 -1.29 22.22 4.98
N LEU A 267 -1.02 21.08 4.33
CA LEU A 267 0.19 20.31 4.64
C LEU A 267 1.43 21.08 4.19
N ARG A 268 2.44 21.07 5.05
CA ARG A 268 3.77 21.59 4.78
C ARG A 268 4.75 20.44 4.59
N ALA A 269 5.82 20.67 3.85
CA ALA A 269 6.91 19.71 3.78
C ALA A 269 7.45 19.44 5.20
N GLY A 270 7.59 18.16 5.55
CA GLY A 270 8.01 17.72 6.89
C GLY A 270 6.85 17.31 7.82
N ASP A 271 5.60 17.65 7.53
CA ASP A 271 4.47 17.25 8.35
C ASP A 271 4.32 15.73 8.42
N ILE A 272 4.07 15.23 9.62
CA ILE A 272 3.72 13.82 9.84
C ILE A 272 2.25 13.61 9.51
N VAL A 273 1.94 12.71 8.55
CA VAL A 273 0.57 12.40 8.15
C VAL A 273 0.26 10.93 8.43
N TYR A 274 -0.52 10.69 9.48
CA TYR A 274 -1.00 9.36 9.85
C TYR A 274 -2.12 8.89 8.92
N ILE A 275 -2.04 7.65 8.45
CA ILE A 275 -3.03 7.05 7.54
C ILE A 275 -4.02 6.12 8.24
N LYS A 276 -3.90 5.98 9.56
CA LYS A 276 -4.93 5.42 10.47
C LYS A 276 -5.22 6.41 11.60
N LYS A 277 -6.35 6.21 12.27
CA LYS A 277 -6.70 6.99 13.46
C LYS A 277 -5.63 6.80 14.53
N LYS A 278 -5.11 7.89 15.08
CA LYS A 278 -4.13 7.84 16.17
C LYS A 278 -4.73 7.17 17.42
N GLU A 279 -3.88 6.45 18.14
CA GLU A 279 -4.23 5.90 19.44
C GLU A 279 -4.49 7.02 20.46
N LYS A 280 -5.32 6.72 21.47
CA LYS A 280 -5.54 7.71 22.55
C LYS A 280 -4.24 8.03 23.30
N LYS A 281 -3.42 7.01 23.59
CA LYS A 281 -2.18 7.11 24.38
C LYS A 281 -0.98 6.78 23.50
N ALA A 282 0.18 7.30 23.80
CA ALA A 282 1.45 6.91 23.20
C ALA A 282 1.77 5.43 23.47
N HIS A 283 2.73 4.85 22.77
CA HIS A 283 3.09 3.43 22.90
C HIS A 283 3.49 3.09 24.35
N LYS A 284 3.19 1.86 24.80
CA LYS A 284 3.41 1.42 26.19
C LYS A 284 4.88 1.53 26.65
N SER A 285 5.84 1.40 25.72
CA SER A 285 7.28 1.56 26.02
C SER A 285 7.67 2.97 26.47
N LEU A 286 6.77 3.95 26.29
CA LEU A 286 6.97 5.34 26.69
C LEU A 286 6.34 5.67 28.06
N LYS A 287 5.94 4.65 28.83
CA LYS A 287 5.42 4.87 30.19
C LYS A 287 6.46 5.58 31.05
N GLY A 288 6.08 6.68 31.69
CA GLY A 288 6.95 7.53 32.51
C GLY A 288 7.93 8.41 31.73
N LYS A 289 8.04 8.26 30.41
CA LYS A 289 8.91 9.12 29.59
C LYS A 289 8.37 10.54 29.48
N ARG A 290 9.30 11.51 29.56
CA ARG A 290 9.03 12.92 29.37
C ARG A 290 9.59 13.40 28.04
N HIS A 291 8.97 14.42 27.50
CA HIS A 291 9.42 15.15 26.32
C HIS A 291 9.73 16.58 26.72
N VAL A 292 10.91 17.06 26.41
CA VAL A 292 11.32 18.46 26.62
C VAL A 292 10.91 19.25 25.37
N ILE A 293 10.05 20.24 25.55
CA ILE A 293 9.55 21.09 24.46
C ILE A 293 10.73 21.83 23.80
N GLN A 294 10.85 21.66 22.48
CA GLN A 294 11.87 22.31 21.68
C GLN A 294 11.37 23.65 21.11
N PRO A 295 12.27 24.56 20.70
CA PRO A 295 11.88 25.80 20.03
C PRO A 295 10.98 25.53 18.82
N GLY A 296 9.82 26.19 18.74
CA GLY A 296 8.85 26.06 17.65
C GLY A 296 7.94 24.82 17.70
N GLU A 297 8.11 23.90 18.68
CA GLU A 297 7.20 22.77 18.84
C GLU A 297 5.86 23.18 19.47
N SER A 298 4.76 22.87 18.82
CA SER A 298 3.43 22.93 19.42
C SER A 298 3.05 21.61 20.11
N LEU A 299 2.05 21.64 20.99
CA LEU A 299 1.49 20.40 21.58
C LEU A 299 0.93 19.44 20.51
N TYR A 300 0.47 20.00 19.41
CA TYR A 300 0.04 19.21 18.25
C TYR A 300 1.23 18.44 17.62
N ASP A 301 2.37 19.10 17.39
CA ASP A 301 3.57 18.48 16.83
C ASP A 301 4.11 17.38 17.75
N ILE A 302 4.11 17.62 19.05
CA ILE A 302 4.50 16.61 20.05
C ILE A 302 3.55 15.41 19.99
N ALA A 303 2.24 15.63 19.94
CA ALA A 303 1.26 14.55 19.82
C ALA A 303 1.38 13.78 18.50
N GLN A 304 1.72 14.47 17.38
CA GLN A 304 2.03 13.85 16.09
C GLN A 304 3.29 12.98 16.21
N LYS A 305 4.36 13.49 16.80
CA LYS A 305 5.62 12.76 17.00
C LYS A 305 5.45 11.41 17.71
N TYR A 306 4.53 11.33 18.66
CA TYR A 306 4.26 10.13 19.45
C TYR A 306 3.02 9.35 19.02
N ALA A 307 2.42 9.68 17.88
CA ALA A 307 1.21 9.05 17.35
C ALA A 307 0.06 8.93 18.37
N MET A 308 -0.10 9.94 19.22
CA MET A 308 -1.13 10.00 20.24
C MET A 308 -2.09 11.16 19.99
N ARG A 309 -3.24 11.16 20.66
CA ARG A 309 -4.17 12.28 20.57
C ARG A 309 -3.71 13.44 21.43
N VAL A 310 -3.81 14.64 20.85
CA VAL A 310 -3.50 15.90 21.53
C VAL A 310 -4.27 16.04 22.85
N GLU A 311 -5.57 15.74 22.84
CA GLU A 311 -6.42 15.76 24.05
C GLU A 311 -5.85 14.93 25.21
N THR A 312 -5.22 13.79 24.90
CA THR A 312 -4.61 12.95 25.94
C THR A 312 -3.35 13.60 26.50
N LEU A 313 -2.56 14.28 25.67
CA LEU A 313 -1.39 15.01 26.12
C LEU A 313 -1.76 16.11 27.13
N TYR A 314 -2.81 16.88 26.84
CA TYR A 314 -3.38 17.85 27.77
C TYR A 314 -3.80 17.19 29.10
N LYS A 315 -4.59 16.12 29.04
CA LYS A 315 -5.14 15.44 30.22
C LYS A 315 -4.07 14.86 31.15
N ILE A 316 -3.06 14.18 30.61
CA ILE A 316 -2.05 13.52 31.45
C ILE A 316 -1.11 14.52 32.13
N ASN A 317 -0.93 15.72 31.52
CA ASN A 317 -0.10 16.81 32.06
C ASN A 317 -0.92 17.87 32.80
N LYS A 318 -2.25 17.70 32.91
CA LYS A 318 -3.16 18.66 33.58
C LYS A 318 -3.03 20.07 33.02
N LEU A 319 -2.83 20.18 31.69
CA LEU A 319 -2.70 21.48 31.04
C LEU A 319 -4.08 22.12 30.85
N SER A 320 -4.18 23.43 30.98
CA SER A 320 -5.35 24.23 30.66
C SER A 320 -5.50 24.37 29.12
N GLU A 321 -6.69 24.74 28.64
CA GLU A 321 -6.93 24.92 27.20
C GLU A 321 -6.12 26.08 26.60
N ASP A 322 -5.80 27.07 27.40
CA ASP A 322 -5.00 28.26 27.07
C ASP A 322 -3.50 28.06 27.30
N TYR A 323 -3.06 26.85 27.69
CA TYR A 323 -1.64 26.57 27.92
C TYR A 323 -0.78 26.89 26.69
N ALA A 324 0.15 27.81 26.85
CA ALA A 324 1.17 28.14 25.85
C ALA A 324 2.44 27.27 26.06
N PRO A 325 2.86 26.49 25.05
CA PRO A 325 4.09 25.68 25.16
C PRO A 325 5.32 26.56 25.44
N GLN A 326 6.07 26.23 26.50
CA GLN A 326 7.32 26.91 26.86
C GLN A 326 8.51 26.01 26.58
N VAL A 327 9.51 26.51 25.88
CA VAL A 327 10.75 25.80 25.57
C VAL A 327 11.41 25.34 26.87
N GLY A 328 11.85 24.10 26.92
CA GLY A 328 12.43 23.47 28.10
C GLY A 328 11.43 22.88 29.09
N HIS A 329 10.13 23.16 28.97
CA HIS A 329 9.12 22.51 29.80
C HIS A 329 8.99 21.01 29.45
N GLU A 330 8.93 20.18 30.50
CA GLU A 330 8.83 18.73 30.38
C GLU A 330 7.36 18.26 30.38
N LEU A 331 6.97 17.53 29.35
CA LEU A 331 5.66 16.91 29.24
C LEU A 331 5.74 15.40 29.39
N LEU A 332 4.93 14.85 30.28
CA LEU A 332 4.74 13.41 30.37
C LEU A 332 4.05 12.89 29.10
N ILE A 333 4.63 11.88 28.44
CA ILE A 333 4.10 11.35 27.19
C ILE A 333 3.11 10.20 27.43
N ARG A 334 3.33 9.45 28.49
CA ARG A 334 2.42 8.36 28.91
C ARG A 334 2.53 8.14 30.41
N LYS A 335 1.39 8.16 31.07
CA LYS A 335 1.20 7.75 32.46
C LYS A 335 1.14 6.24 32.59
#